data_78d8a50cad9291260449e1cfa76e2b85
#
_entry.id   78d8a50cad9291260449e1cfa76e2b85
#
_cell.length_a   1.000
_cell.length_b   1.000
_cell.length_c   1.000
_cell.angle_alpha   90.00
_cell.angle_beta   90.00
_cell.angle_gamma   90.00
#
_symmetry.space_group_name_H-M   'P 1'
#
loop_
_entity.id
_entity.type
_entity.pdbx_description
1 polymer ?
#
loop_
_entity_poly.entity_id
_entity_poly.type
_entity_poly.pdbx_seq_one_letter_code
_entity_poly.pdbx_strand_id
1 'polypeptide(L)'
;MAVNDPIGDMITRIRNAAMRKRSKVSTPASKLRQRVLDVLKDEGYIRGYALVEKPGEFPAFEIELKYFDGEPVIAEIARVSKPGRRVYSSIRDLKPIKNGLGISILSTPKGVMSDNAARDANVGGEVLCRVY
;
A
#
# COMPACT_ATOMS: atom_id res chain seq x y z
N MET A 1 -20.64 6.70 8.94
CA MET A 1 -19.68 7.75 8.66
C MET A 1 -18.86 7.39 7.42
N ALA A 2 -18.72 8.30 6.51
CA ALA A 2 -17.95 8.04 5.29
C ALA A 2 -16.48 7.83 5.61
N VAL A 3 -15.87 6.85 4.93
CA VAL A 3 -14.42 6.64 5.03
C VAL A 3 -13.75 7.70 4.17
N ASN A 4 -13.04 8.63 4.79
CA ASN A 4 -12.38 9.72 4.10
C ASN A 4 -10.95 9.40 3.69
N ASP A 5 -10.43 8.23 4.09
CA ASP A 5 -9.08 7.79 3.75
C ASP A 5 -9.08 6.33 3.29
N PRO A 6 -9.36 6.10 1.99
CA PRO A 6 -9.39 4.74 1.46
C PRO A 6 -8.07 3.97 1.64
N ILE A 7 -6.94 4.66 1.49
CA ILE A 7 -5.63 4.03 1.66
C ILE A 7 -5.39 3.68 3.13
N GLY A 8 -5.71 4.59 4.04
CA GLY A 8 -5.58 4.33 5.48
C GLY A 8 -6.45 3.18 5.94
N ASP A 9 -7.67 3.08 5.44
CA ASP A 9 -8.57 1.97 5.74
C ASP A 9 -7.99 0.64 5.24
N MET A 10 -7.51 0.60 4.01
CA MET A 10 -6.90 -0.61 3.45
C MET A 10 -5.67 -1.03 4.24
N ILE A 11 -4.79 -0.09 4.58
CA ILE A 11 -3.58 -0.35 5.38
C ILE A 11 -3.94 -0.93 6.74
N THR A 12 -4.95 -0.39 7.38
CA THR A 12 -5.41 -0.89 8.69
C THR A 12 -5.93 -2.32 8.58
N ARG A 13 -6.69 -2.63 7.53
CA ARG A 13 -7.18 -3.98 7.28
C ARG A 13 -6.04 -4.97 7.06
N ILE A 14 -5.04 -4.58 6.25
CA ILE A 14 -3.85 -5.42 6.01
C ILE A 14 -3.09 -5.65 7.31
N ARG A 15 -2.85 -4.59 8.07
CA ARG A 15 -2.13 -4.67 9.35
C ARG A 15 -2.83 -5.62 10.33
N ASN A 16 -4.12 -5.46 10.50
CA ASN A 16 -4.89 -6.28 11.43
C ASN A 16 -4.93 -7.75 11.00
N ALA A 17 -5.07 -8.01 9.70
CA ALA A 17 -5.07 -9.36 9.17
C ALA A 17 -3.70 -10.03 9.36
N ALA A 18 -2.61 -9.29 9.12
CA ALA A 18 -1.26 -9.80 9.32
C ALA A 18 -0.99 -10.13 10.80
N MET A 19 -1.44 -9.27 11.72
CA MET A 19 -1.30 -9.53 13.16
C MET A 19 -2.03 -10.79 13.59
N ARG A 20 -3.16 -11.10 12.96
CA ARG A 20 -3.95 -12.29 13.25
C ARG A 20 -3.54 -13.49 12.39
N LYS A 21 -2.50 -13.35 11.59
CA LYS A 21 -1.96 -14.39 10.69
C LYS A 21 -3.03 -14.95 9.74
N ARG A 22 -3.89 -14.08 9.23
CA ARG A 22 -4.89 -14.47 8.24
C ARG A 22 -4.26 -14.55 6.85
N SER A 23 -4.74 -15.48 6.03
CA SER A 23 -4.21 -15.65 4.68
C SER A 23 -4.76 -14.60 3.70
N LYS A 24 -5.96 -14.10 3.96
CA LYS A 24 -6.64 -13.18 3.06
C LYS A 24 -7.34 -12.07 3.81
N VAL A 25 -7.50 -10.93 3.14
CA VAL A 25 -8.24 -9.79 3.68
C VAL A 25 -8.98 -9.09 2.55
N SER A 26 -10.18 -8.61 2.82
CA SER A 26 -11.01 -7.92 1.83
C SER A 26 -10.98 -6.41 2.05
N THR A 27 -10.99 -5.65 0.96
CA THR A 27 -11.11 -4.20 0.97
C THR A 27 -11.99 -3.75 -0.19
N PRO A 28 -12.78 -2.68 -0.05
CA PRO A 28 -13.53 -2.15 -1.18
C PRO A 28 -12.61 -1.83 -2.36
N ALA A 29 -13.07 -2.09 -3.58
CA ALA A 29 -12.28 -1.86 -4.77
C ALA A 29 -12.28 -0.37 -5.16
N SER A 30 -11.11 0.14 -5.56
CA SER A 30 -10.96 1.45 -6.17
C SER A 30 -9.67 1.47 -6.97
N LYS A 31 -9.55 2.43 -7.88
CA LYS A 31 -8.34 2.55 -8.71
C LYS A 31 -7.10 2.86 -7.87
N LEU A 32 -7.25 3.75 -6.89
CA LEU A 32 -6.11 4.13 -6.04
C LEU A 32 -5.65 2.94 -5.19
N ARG A 33 -6.59 2.19 -4.60
CA ARG A 33 -6.26 0.97 -3.85
C ARG A 33 -5.57 -0.05 -4.74
N GLN A 34 -6.07 -0.23 -5.97
CA GLN A 34 -5.46 -1.14 -6.93
C GLN A 34 -4.01 -0.78 -7.22
N ARG A 35 -3.74 0.49 -7.46
CA ARG A 35 -2.39 0.97 -7.78
C ARG A 35 -1.42 0.74 -6.62
N VAL A 36 -1.86 0.96 -5.39
CA VAL A 36 -1.05 0.68 -4.21
C VAL A 36 -0.81 -0.83 -4.07
N LEU A 37 -1.84 -1.65 -4.29
CA LEU A 37 -1.70 -3.11 -4.23
C LEU A 37 -0.75 -3.62 -5.31
N ASP A 38 -0.76 -3.05 -6.50
CA ASP A 38 0.17 -3.42 -7.56
C ASP A 38 1.62 -3.18 -7.14
N VAL A 39 1.91 -2.06 -6.48
CA VAL A 39 3.24 -1.77 -5.96
C VAL A 39 3.63 -2.78 -4.87
N LEU A 40 2.74 -3.05 -3.94
CA LEU A 40 2.99 -4.03 -2.87
C LEU A 40 3.27 -5.43 -3.43
N LYS A 41 2.54 -5.82 -4.47
CA LYS A 41 2.74 -7.10 -5.13
C LYS A 41 4.09 -7.15 -5.85
N ASP A 42 4.39 -6.12 -6.65
CA ASP A 42 5.62 -6.05 -7.42
C ASP A 42 6.86 -6.03 -6.53
N GLU A 43 6.76 -5.41 -5.37
CA GLU A 43 7.86 -5.36 -4.40
C GLU A 43 7.89 -6.59 -3.48
N GLY A 44 6.97 -7.54 -3.65
CA GLY A 44 7.00 -8.80 -2.94
C GLY A 44 6.44 -8.78 -1.52
N TYR A 45 5.64 -7.78 -1.18
CA TYR A 45 5.04 -7.68 0.16
C TYR A 45 3.72 -8.43 0.30
N ILE A 46 3.01 -8.66 -0.80
CA ILE A 46 1.80 -9.49 -0.83
C ILE A 46 1.92 -10.51 -1.95
N ARG A 47 1.17 -11.61 -1.87
CA ARG A 47 1.13 -12.59 -2.94
C ARG A 47 0.39 -12.09 -4.16
N GLY A 48 -0.68 -11.36 -3.94
CA GLY A 48 -1.49 -10.80 -4.99
C GLY A 48 -2.85 -10.39 -4.47
N TYR A 49 -3.73 -10.07 -5.39
CA TYR A 49 -5.11 -9.72 -5.07
C TYR A 49 -6.01 -10.08 -6.26
N ALA A 50 -7.30 -10.24 -5.99
CA ALA A 50 -8.28 -10.52 -7.01
C ALA A 50 -9.51 -9.65 -6.81
N LEU A 51 -10.11 -9.21 -7.92
CA LEU A 51 -11.39 -8.50 -7.88
C LEU A 51 -12.50 -9.51 -7.66
N VAL A 52 -13.32 -9.27 -6.65
CA VAL A 52 -14.48 -10.09 -6.33
C VAL A 52 -15.73 -9.26 -6.53
N GLU A 53 -16.60 -9.71 -7.44
CA GLU A 53 -17.87 -9.05 -7.71
C GLU A 53 -18.99 -10.04 -7.39
N LYS A 54 -19.91 -9.63 -6.49
CA LYS A 54 -21.07 -10.43 -6.13
C LYS A 54 -22.34 -9.64 -6.41
N PRO A 55 -23.42 -10.31 -6.87
CA PRO A 55 -24.69 -9.62 -7.11
C PRO A 55 -25.18 -8.88 -5.85
N GLY A 56 -25.56 -7.61 -6.01
CA GLY A 56 -26.06 -6.79 -4.92
C GLY A 56 -25.02 -6.24 -3.97
N GLU A 57 -23.73 -6.49 -4.22
CA GLU A 57 -22.63 -6.00 -3.39
C GLU A 57 -21.70 -5.11 -4.21
N PHE A 58 -21.02 -4.17 -3.53
CA PHE A 58 -19.96 -3.39 -4.18
C PHE A 58 -18.75 -4.27 -4.48
N PRO A 59 -18.03 -4.00 -5.58
CA PRO A 59 -16.80 -4.73 -5.87
C PRO A 59 -15.78 -4.59 -4.74
N ALA A 60 -15.05 -5.65 -4.49
CA ALA A 60 -14.02 -5.67 -3.46
C ALA A 60 -12.76 -6.37 -3.99
N PHE A 61 -11.61 -6.00 -3.45
CA PHE A 61 -10.39 -6.76 -3.66
C PHE A 61 -10.21 -7.74 -2.52
N GLU A 62 -9.91 -8.99 -2.86
CA GLU A 62 -9.46 -10.00 -1.92
C GLU A 62 -7.95 -10.07 -2.02
N ILE A 63 -7.26 -9.65 -0.95
CA ILE A 63 -5.80 -9.54 -0.92
C ILE A 63 -5.25 -10.80 -0.27
N GLU A 64 -4.32 -11.48 -0.94
CA GLU A 64 -3.58 -12.59 -0.37
C GLU A 64 -2.31 -12.09 0.30
N LEU A 65 -2.24 -12.28 1.62
CA LEU A 65 -1.07 -11.89 2.39
C LEU A 65 0.06 -12.92 2.23
N LYS A 66 1.27 -12.47 2.46
CA LYS A 66 2.46 -13.29 2.28
C LYS A 66 3.16 -13.51 3.62
N TYR A 67 3.53 -14.76 3.87
CA TYR A 67 4.23 -15.17 5.09
C TYR A 67 5.51 -15.90 4.73
N PHE A 68 6.49 -15.76 5.59
CA PHE A 68 7.74 -16.51 5.50
C PHE A 68 8.06 -17.06 6.87
N ASP A 69 8.21 -18.39 6.96
CA ASP A 69 8.55 -19.08 8.22
C ASP A 69 7.57 -18.73 9.34
N GLY A 70 6.28 -18.65 9.02
CA GLY A 70 5.21 -18.37 9.97
C GLY A 70 5.03 -16.90 10.34
N GLU A 71 5.87 -16.00 9.82
CA GLU A 71 5.79 -14.57 10.11
C GLU A 71 5.37 -13.77 8.89
N PRO A 72 4.59 -12.68 9.08
CA PRO A 72 4.21 -11.82 7.95
C PRO A 72 5.44 -11.22 7.28
N VAL A 73 5.44 -11.19 5.94
CA VAL A 73 6.48 -10.50 5.19
C VAL A 73 6.43 -8.99 5.47
N ILE A 74 5.23 -8.44 5.64
CA ILE A 74 5.08 -7.06 6.08
C ILE A 74 5.31 -7.00 7.57
N ALA A 75 6.46 -6.45 7.99
CA ALA A 75 6.75 -6.22 9.40
C ALA A 75 6.02 -4.97 9.90
N GLU A 76 6.00 -3.91 9.10
CA GLU A 76 5.28 -2.69 9.41
C GLU A 76 4.74 -2.06 8.14
N ILE A 77 3.51 -1.55 8.20
CA ILE A 77 2.91 -0.74 7.15
C ILE A 77 2.21 0.44 7.82
N ALA A 78 2.53 1.64 7.37
CA ALA A 78 2.04 2.87 8.00
C ALA A 78 1.63 3.91 6.96
N ARG A 79 0.51 4.57 7.23
CA ARG A 79 0.05 5.71 6.46
C ARG A 79 0.95 6.91 6.76
N VAL A 80 1.38 7.63 5.72
CA VAL A 80 2.19 8.84 5.87
C VAL A 80 1.35 10.08 5.57
N SER A 81 0.90 10.25 4.34
CA SER A 81 0.03 11.36 3.95
C SER A 81 -1.42 11.02 4.30
N LYS A 82 -2.11 11.93 4.95
CA LYS A 82 -3.49 11.74 5.41
C LYS A 82 -4.37 12.88 4.91
N PRO A 83 -5.70 12.69 4.79
CA PRO A 83 -6.59 13.77 4.36
C PRO A 83 -6.45 15.06 5.15
N GLY A 84 -6.24 14.96 6.47
CA GLY A 84 -6.05 16.14 7.34
C GLY A 84 -4.63 16.68 7.36
N ARG A 85 -3.68 15.94 6.79
CA ARG A 85 -2.26 16.34 6.80
C ARG A 85 -1.54 15.69 5.62
N ARG A 86 -1.58 16.35 4.48
CA ARG A 86 -0.89 15.85 3.28
C ARG A 86 0.61 16.00 3.43
N VAL A 87 1.35 14.99 2.95
CA VAL A 87 2.81 14.95 2.99
C VAL A 87 3.34 14.76 1.59
N TYR A 88 4.12 15.71 1.11
CA TYR A 88 4.75 15.66 -0.21
C TYR A 88 6.26 15.68 -0.03
N SER A 89 6.96 15.04 -0.94
CA SER A 89 8.42 15.04 -0.92
C SER A 89 8.96 15.22 -2.33
N SER A 90 10.01 16.05 -2.45
CA SER A 90 10.83 16.03 -3.66
C SER A 90 11.65 14.76 -3.66
N ILE A 91 12.17 14.39 -4.83
CA ILE A 91 13.02 13.20 -4.93
C ILE A 91 14.33 13.35 -4.15
N ARG A 92 14.80 14.59 -3.98
CA ARG A 92 16.01 14.87 -3.20
C ARG A 92 15.83 14.61 -1.71
N ASP A 93 14.64 14.94 -1.19
CA ASP A 93 14.36 14.87 0.25
C ASP A 93 13.83 13.50 0.67
N LEU A 94 13.53 12.64 -0.29
CA LEU A 94 12.96 11.33 -0.02
C LEU A 94 14.06 10.39 0.48
N LYS A 95 13.92 9.98 1.75
CA LYS A 95 14.89 9.10 2.40
C LYS A 95 14.51 7.63 2.24
N PRO A 96 15.47 6.73 2.04
CA PRO A 96 15.19 5.29 2.04
C PRO A 96 14.62 4.83 3.37
N ILE A 97 13.72 3.85 3.32
CA ILE A 97 13.13 3.23 4.50
C ILE A 97 14.01 2.07 4.93
N LYS A 98 14.40 2.05 6.21
CA LYS A 98 15.26 0.98 6.77
C LYS A 98 16.49 0.72 5.90
N ASN A 99 17.20 1.79 5.52
CA ASN A 99 18.41 1.71 4.70
C ASN A 99 18.21 0.96 3.37
N GLY A 100 17.02 1.10 2.78
CA GLY A 100 16.69 0.45 1.52
C GLY A 100 16.04 -0.91 1.64
N LEU A 101 15.82 -1.41 2.84
CA LEU A 101 15.12 -2.69 3.06
C LEU A 101 13.61 -2.57 2.94
N GLY A 102 13.08 -1.37 3.12
CA GLY A 102 11.66 -1.08 2.94
C GLY A 102 11.42 -0.14 1.78
N ILE A 103 10.17 0.23 1.56
CA ILE A 103 9.77 1.17 0.52
C ILE A 103 8.80 2.22 1.05
N SER A 104 8.82 3.38 0.39
CA SER A 104 7.70 4.33 0.42
C SER A 104 6.91 4.16 -0.89
N ILE A 105 5.61 4.32 -0.82
CA ILE A 105 4.74 4.32 -2.00
C ILE A 105 4.26 5.73 -2.22
N LEU A 106 4.51 6.28 -3.42
CA LEU A 106 4.22 7.66 -3.76
C LEU A 106 3.18 7.76 -4.86
N SER A 107 2.36 8.81 -4.79
CA SER A 107 1.54 9.24 -5.92
C SER A 107 2.29 10.36 -6.62
N THR A 108 2.71 10.13 -7.86
CA THR A 108 3.51 11.05 -8.67
C THR A 108 2.76 11.44 -9.93
N PRO A 109 3.21 12.47 -10.66
CA PRO A 109 2.63 12.80 -11.97
C PRO A 109 2.72 11.65 -12.98
N LYS A 110 3.63 10.69 -12.77
CA LYS A 110 3.78 9.52 -13.64
C LYS A 110 3.08 8.27 -13.11
N GLY A 111 2.33 8.39 -12.02
CA GLY A 111 1.55 7.30 -11.42
C GLY A 111 1.97 6.98 -10.01
N VAL A 112 1.33 5.95 -9.45
CA VAL A 112 1.65 5.44 -8.11
C VAL A 112 2.82 4.47 -8.24
N MET A 113 3.87 4.67 -7.47
CA MET A 113 5.10 3.89 -7.58
C MET A 113 5.87 3.85 -6.27
N SER A 114 6.84 2.94 -6.19
CA SER A 114 7.75 2.88 -5.06
C SER A 114 8.75 4.05 -5.11
N ASP A 115 9.40 4.32 -3.98
CA ASP A 115 10.44 5.34 -3.91
C ASP A 115 11.60 5.07 -4.87
N ASN A 116 12.01 3.81 -5.03
CA ASN A 116 13.06 3.44 -5.97
C ASN A 116 12.64 3.74 -7.42
N ALA A 117 11.42 3.39 -7.80
CA ALA A 117 10.91 3.71 -9.13
C ALA A 117 10.80 5.22 -9.34
N ALA A 118 10.40 5.98 -8.31
CA ALA A 118 10.32 7.43 -8.36
C ALA A 118 11.71 8.07 -8.54
N ARG A 119 12.74 7.53 -7.88
CA ARG A 119 14.11 7.99 -8.06
C ARG A 119 14.59 7.72 -9.49
N ASP A 120 14.32 6.54 -10.02
CA ASP A 120 14.69 6.20 -11.40
C ASP A 120 13.98 7.10 -12.41
N ALA A 121 12.73 7.45 -12.15
CA ALA A 121 11.95 8.35 -13.01
C ALA A 121 12.22 9.84 -12.72
N ASN A 122 12.99 10.14 -11.67
CA ASN A 122 13.32 11.50 -11.24
C ASN A 122 12.07 12.34 -10.97
N VAL A 123 11.11 11.77 -10.24
CA VAL A 123 9.86 12.47 -9.87
C VAL A 123 9.63 12.34 -8.37
N GLY A 124 9.10 13.41 -7.78
CA GLY A 124 8.59 13.39 -6.41
C GLY A 124 7.07 13.36 -6.41
N GLY A 125 6.46 13.38 -5.25
CA GLY A 125 5.02 13.41 -5.14
C GLY A 125 4.53 13.25 -3.70
N GLU A 126 3.28 12.85 -3.58
CA GLU A 126 2.66 12.60 -2.29
C GLU A 126 3.12 11.25 -1.75
N VAL A 127 3.65 11.25 -0.53
CA VAL A 127 4.10 10.02 0.12
C VAL A 127 2.88 9.38 0.78
N LEU A 128 2.33 8.34 0.16
CA LEU A 128 1.09 7.71 0.61
C LEU A 128 1.32 6.88 1.87
N CYS A 129 2.31 6.00 1.83
CA CYS A 129 2.59 5.09 2.94
C CYS A 129 4.03 4.58 2.88
N ARG A 130 4.43 3.91 3.95
CA ARG A 130 5.72 3.23 4.01
C ARG A 130 5.52 1.80 4.48
N VAL A 131 6.38 0.91 4.00
CA VAL A 131 6.29 -0.53 4.25
C VAL A 131 7.69 -1.10 4.45
N TYR A 132 7.83 -1.98 5.40
CA TYR A 132 9.00 -2.84 5.50
C TYR A 132 8.70 -4.15 6.21
#